data_4b76a717bf8869969ed3dc944eeceaf0
#
_entry.id   4b76a717bf8869969ed3dc944eeceaf0
#
_cell.length_a   1.000
_cell.length_b   1.000
_cell.length_c   1.000
_cell.angle_alpha   90.00
_cell.angle_beta   90.00
_cell.angle_gamma   90.00
#
_symmetry.space_group_name_H-M   'P 1'
#
loop_
_entity.id
_entity.type
_entity.pdbx_description
1 polymer ?
#
loop_
_entity_poly.entity_id
_entity_poly.type
_entity_poly.pdbx_seq_one_letter_code
_entity_poly.pdbx_strand_id
1 'polypeptide(L)'
;PQVHGAARDTFAFAAEVFANELGAVTDNPIVFPATDDVVSGGNFHGQPLAFAMDFMAIAVAELANIAERRIERLVNPKLSGLPAFLVKEGGLNSGFMIAQYTAAALVSENKVLAHPASVDSIPTSANKEDHVSMGTIAARQCREIIRNTEKVIAIELLCAAQALDLFTNL
;
A
#
# COMPACT_ATOMS: atom_id res chain seq x y z
N PRO A 1 -18.79 1.13 1.82
CA PRO A 1 -18.59 1.80 0.51
C PRO A 1 -17.61 2.96 0.58
N GLN A 2 -17.71 3.85 1.58
CA GLN A 2 -16.94 5.08 1.65
C GLN A 2 -15.43 4.86 1.84
N VAL A 3 -15.00 3.95 2.69
CA VAL A 3 -13.59 3.63 2.94
C VAL A 3 -12.94 3.02 1.70
N HIS A 4 -13.51 1.94 1.18
CA HIS A 4 -13.01 1.30 -0.04
C HIS A 4 -13.18 2.19 -1.28
N GLY A 5 -14.19 3.07 -1.29
CA GLY A 5 -14.36 4.09 -2.32
C GLY A 5 -13.18 5.05 -2.37
N ALA A 6 -12.76 5.58 -1.22
CA ALA A 6 -11.61 6.48 -1.13
C ALA A 6 -10.31 5.83 -1.64
N ALA A 7 -10.06 4.56 -1.28
CA ALA A 7 -8.91 3.82 -1.81
C ALA A 7 -9.00 3.66 -3.34
N ARG A 8 -10.19 3.34 -3.88
CA ARG A 8 -10.44 3.19 -5.31
C ARG A 8 -10.20 4.50 -6.08
N ASP A 9 -10.65 5.62 -5.53
CA ASP A 9 -10.46 6.96 -6.13
C ASP A 9 -8.97 7.33 -6.15
N THR A 10 -8.24 6.99 -5.08
CA THR A 10 -6.79 7.17 -5.02
C THR A 10 -6.06 6.33 -6.07
N PHE A 11 -6.47 5.08 -6.28
CA PHE A 11 -5.89 4.24 -7.33
C PHE A 11 -6.19 4.76 -8.73
N ALA A 12 -7.38 5.29 -8.96
CA ALA A 12 -7.73 5.90 -10.25
C ALA A 12 -6.84 7.13 -10.54
N PHE A 13 -6.65 8.00 -9.55
CA PHE A 13 -5.75 9.14 -9.65
C PHE A 13 -4.30 8.70 -9.95
N ALA A 14 -3.77 7.73 -9.20
CA ALA A 14 -2.41 7.25 -9.40
C ALA A 14 -2.23 6.62 -10.80
N ALA A 15 -3.22 5.85 -11.27
CA ALA A 15 -3.21 5.26 -12.61
C ALA A 15 -3.17 6.31 -13.72
N GLU A 16 -3.90 7.41 -13.57
CA GLU A 16 -3.87 8.54 -14.52
C GLU A 16 -2.48 9.20 -14.56
N VAL A 17 -1.90 9.47 -13.39
CA VAL A 17 -0.53 10.02 -13.31
C VAL A 17 0.48 9.09 -13.99
N PHE A 18 0.43 7.79 -13.71
CA PHE A 18 1.34 6.83 -14.34
C PHE A 18 1.15 6.75 -15.85
N ALA A 19 -0.10 6.78 -16.33
CA ALA A 19 -0.38 6.75 -17.78
C ALA A 19 0.20 7.98 -18.48
N ASN A 20 0.09 9.15 -17.88
CA ASN A 20 0.66 10.39 -18.41
C ASN A 20 2.19 10.36 -18.43
N GLU A 21 2.82 9.92 -17.34
CA GLU A 21 4.28 9.87 -17.22
C GLU A 21 4.91 8.80 -18.13
N LEU A 22 4.23 7.69 -18.39
CA LEU A 22 4.70 6.64 -19.31
C LEU A 22 4.85 7.15 -20.75
N GLY A 23 4.04 8.12 -21.16
CA GLY A 23 4.11 8.74 -22.48
C GLY A 23 4.94 10.04 -22.54
N ALA A 24 5.42 10.53 -21.41
CA ALA A 24 6.11 11.80 -21.30
C ALA A 24 7.54 11.74 -21.83
N VAL A 25 7.98 12.82 -22.46
CA VAL A 25 9.39 13.05 -22.76
C VAL A 25 10.07 13.61 -21.52
N THR A 26 10.91 12.77 -20.88
CA THR A 26 11.56 13.08 -19.60
C THR A 26 13.03 13.40 -19.81
N ASP A 27 13.33 14.55 -20.40
CA ASP A 27 14.70 14.96 -20.73
C ASP A 27 14.90 16.50 -20.57
N ASN A 28 16.13 16.93 -20.79
CA ASN A 28 16.56 18.32 -20.90
C ASN A 28 17.81 18.36 -21.81
N PRO A 29 17.74 19.10 -22.96
CA PRO A 29 16.60 19.88 -23.45
C PRO A 29 15.48 19.03 -24.06
N ILE A 30 14.28 19.58 -24.08
CA ILE A 30 13.16 18.99 -24.81
C ILE A 30 13.16 19.54 -26.25
N VAL A 31 13.12 18.63 -27.22
CA VAL A 31 13.15 18.97 -28.65
C VAL A 31 11.77 18.75 -29.27
N PHE A 32 11.27 19.75 -29.97
CA PHE A 32 9.99 19.71 -30.69
C PHE A 32 10.26 19.75 -32.21
N PRO A 33 10.46 18.61 -32.88
CA PRO A 33 10.84 18.59 -34.28
C PRO A 33 9.83 19.20 -35.24
N ALA A 34 8.56 19.20 -34.84
CA ALA A 34 7.46 19.76 -35.68
C ALA A 34 7.49 21.30 -35.76
N THR A 35 8.04 21.98 -34.78
CA THR A 35 8.13 23.45 -34.69
C THR A 35 9.57 23.96 -34.75
N ASP A 36 10.55 23.05 -34.82
CA ASP A 36 12.00 23.35 -34.76
C ASP A 36 12.39 24.09 -33.46
N ASP A 37 11.64 23.82 -32.39
CA ASP A 37 11.90 24.41 -31.07
C ASP A 37 12.77 23.48 -30.21
N VAL A 38 13.67 24.11 -29.44
CA VAL A 38 14.44 23.46 -28.39
C VAL A 38 14.27 24.22 -27.10
N VAL A 39 13.66 23.57 -26.10
CA VAL A 39 13.37 24.19 -24.82
C VAL A 39 14.28 23.60 -23.74
N SER A 40 15.09 24.45 -23.13
CA SER A 40 15.88 24.08 -21.96
C SER A 40 14.99 24.19 -20.71
N GLY A 41 14.36 23.08 -20.33
CA GLY A 41 13.49 22.96 -19.15
C GLY A 41 13.42 21.51 -18.73
N GLY A 42 13.70 21.22 -17.46
CA GLY A 42 13.69 19.84 -16.96
C GLY A 42 12.28 19.27 -16.86
N ASN A 43 12.01 18.14 -17.53
CA ASN A 43 10.78 17.37 -17.39
C ASN A 43 11.08 15.96 -16.85
N PHE A 44 12.09 15.83 -16.00
CA PHE A 44 12.58 14.56 -15.45
C PHE A 44 12.58 14.52 -13.92
N HIS A 45 11.94 15.45 -13.25
CA HIS A 45 12.01 15.59 -11.80
C HIS A 45 11.40 14.39 -11.04
N GLY A 46 10.33 13.81 -11.55
CA GLY A 46 9.66 12.65 -10.95
C GLY A 46 8.79 12.96 -9.73
N GLN A 47 8.55 14.21 -9.37
CA GLN A 47 7.65 14.57 -8.27
C GLN A 47 6.20 14.09 -8.47
N PRO A 48 5.61 14.12 -9.68
CA PRO A 48 4.29 13.52 -9.89
C PRO A 48 4.24 12.05 -9.52
N LEU A 49 5.27 11.28 -9.88
CA LEU A 49 5.39 9.87 -9.52
C LEU A 49 5.57 9.67 -8.01
N ALA A 50 6.37 10.52 -7.36
CA ALA A 50 6.57 10.45 -5.92
C ALA A 50 5.24 10.61 -5.16
N PHE A 51 4.44 11.61 -5.50
CA PHE A 51 3.11 11.82 -4.91
C PHE A 51 2.16 10.66 -5.19
N ALA A 52 2.09 10.19 -6.43
CA ALA A 52 1.22 9.07 -6.80
C ALA A 52 1.57 7.79 -6.03
N MET A 53 2.86 7.49 -5.84
CA MET A 53 3.33 6.34 -5.07
C MET A 53 3.01 6.48 -3.58
N ASP A 54 3.20 7.64 -2.98
CA ASP A 54 2.87 7.87 -1.57
C ASP A 54 1.36 7.80 -1.32
N PHE A 55 0.52 8.38 -2.18
CA PHE A 55 -0.92 8.25 -2.08
C PHE A 55 -1.37 6.79 -2.22
N MET A 56 -0.78 6.05 -3.15
CA MET A 56 -1.04 4.63 -3.32
C MET A 56 -0.62 3.83 -2.09
N ALA A 57 0.53 4.13 -1.52
CA ALA A 57 1.03 3.50 -0.29
C ALA A 57 0.04 3.64 0.87
N ILE A 58 -0.49 4.85 1.08
CA ILE A 58 -1.51 5.13 2.10
C ILE A 58 -2.79 4.33 1.82
N ALA A 59 -3.29 4.33 0.59
CA ALA A 59 -4.52 3.63 0.22
C ALA A 59 -4.39 2.10 0.35
N VAL A 60 -3.26 1.52 -0.01
CA VAL A 60 -3.00 0.08 0.15
C VAL A 60 -2.84 -0.30 1.62
N ALA A 61 -2.17 0.54 2.43
CA ALA A 61 -2.05 0.32 3.87
C ALA A 61 -3.43 0.30 4.57
N GLU A 62 -4.38 1.14 4.12
CA GLU A 62 -5.75 1.14 4.64
C GLU A 62 -6.49 -0.17 4.32
N LEU A 63 -6.29 -0.75 3.12
CA LEU A 63 -6.88 -2.05 2.79
C LEU A 63 -6.35 -3.17 3.69
N ALA A 64 -5.06 -3.16 4.01
CA ALA A 64 -4.48 -4.11 4.96
C ALA A 64 -5.03 -3.92 6.37
N ASN A 65 -5.17 -2.66 6.81
CA ASN A 65 -5.70 -2.33 8.12
C ASN A 65 -7.13 -2.88 8.30
N ILE A 66 -8.01 -2.64 7.35
CA ILE A 66 -9.39 -3.14 7.44
C ILE A 66 -9.47 -4.66 7.31
N ALA A 67 -8.59 -5.30 6.57
CA ALA A 67 -8.47 -6.75 6.48
C ALA A 67 -8.06 -7.34 7.83
N GLU A 68 -7.09 -6.77 8.52
CA GLU A 68 -6.67 -7.20 9.86
C GLU A 68 -7.82 -7.05 10.88
N ARG A 69 -8.61 -5.98 10.81
CA ARG A 69 -9.80 -5.85 11.67
C ARG A 69 -10.83 -6.95 11.44
N ARG A 70 -10.96 -7.45 10.22
CA ARG A 70 -11.83 -8.61 9.93
C ARG A 70 -11.23 -9.92 10.45
N ILE A 71 -9.90 -10.10 10.36
CA ILE A 71 -9.20 -11.26 10.95
C ILE A 71 -9.43 -11.29 12.45
N GLU A 72 -9.18 -10.17 13.15
CA GLU A 72 -9.40 -10.07 14.59
C GLU A 72 -10.85 -10.43 14.95
N ARG A 73 -11.79 -9.92 14.20
CA ARG A 73 -13.21 -10.19 14.41
C ARG A 73 -13.55 -11.68 14.28
N LEU A 74 -12.92 -12.41 13.35
CA LEU A 74 -13.12 -13.84 13.16
C LEU A 74 -12.53 -14.67 14.29
N VAL A 75 -11.32 -14.36 14.75
CA VAL A 75 -10.61 -15.14 15.78
C VAL A 75 -11.07 -14.83 17.22
N ASN A 76 -11.80 -13.74 17.40
CA ASN A 76 -12.30 -13.31 18.69
C ASN A 76 -13.70 -13.89 18.95
N PRO A 77 -13.85 -14.83 19.90
CA PRO A 77 -15.13 -15.51 20.16
C PRO A 77 -16.26 -14.58 20.60
N LYS A 78 -15.93 -13.43 21.21
CA LYS A 78 -16.92 -12.44 21.63
C LYS A 78 -17.54 -11.67 20.46
N LEU A 79 -16.88 -11.68 19.30
CA LEU A 79 -17.30 -10.94 18.11
C LEU A 79 -17.85 -11.87 17.02
N SER A 80 -17.26 -13.05 16.88
CA SER A 80 -17.66 -14.03 15.85
C SER A 80 -18.74 -15.01 16.31
N GLY A 81 -18.80 -15.32 17.62
CA GLY A 81 -19.57 -16.43 18.14
C GLY A 81 -18.97 -17.81 17.85
N LEU A 82 -17.81 -17.87 17.16
CA LEU A 82 -17.08 -19.09 16.86
C LEU A 82 -16.08 -19.41 18.00
N PRO A 83 -15.53 -20.65 18.03
CA PRO A 83 -14.48 -20.98 18.98
C PRO A 83 -13.27 -20.03 18.88
N ALA A 84 -12.69 -19.69 20.03
CA ALA A 84 -11.52 -18.81 20.10
C ALA A 84 -10.41 -19.30 19.15
N PHE A 85 -9.82 -18.36 18.42
CA PHE A 85 -8.75 -18.62 17.46
C PHE A 85 -9.12 -19.64 16.37
N LEU A 86 -10.40 -19.84 16.10
CA LEU A 86 -10.96 -20.75 15.10
C LEU A 86 -10.47 -22.21 15.28
N VAL A 87 -10.38 -22.67 16.52
CA VAL A 87 -9.96 -24.04 16.88
C VAL A 87 -10.84 -24.60 17.99
N LYS A 88 -11.20 -25.90 17.92
CA LYS A 88 -12.14 -26.53 18.86
C LYS A 88 -11.61 -26.59 20.30
N GLU A 89 -10.30 -26.71 20.48
CA GLU A 89 -9.64 -26.83 21.79
C GLU A 89 -8.64 -25.68 22.00
N GLY A 90 -9.16 -24.43 22.03
CA GLY A 90 -8.38 -23.22 22.09
C GLY A 90 -7.48 -23.04 23.31
N GLY A 91 -7.67 -23.85 24.38
CA GLY A 91 -6.75 -23.89 25.53
C GLY A 91 -5.53 -24.77 25.32
N LEU A 92 -5.63 -25.77 24.46
CA LEU A 92 -4.55 -26.70 24.11
C LEU A 92 -3.85 -26.26 22.79
N ASN A 93 -4.62 -25.77 21.85
CA ASN A 93 -4.16 -25.36 20.51
C ASN A 93 -4.25 -23.85 20.36
N SER A 94 -3.23 -23.24 19.79
CA SER A 94 -3.21 -21.79 19.49
C SER A 94 -4.05 -21.41 18.26
N GLY A 95 -4.39 -22.37 17.39
CA GLY A 95 -5.16 -22.13 16.19
C GLY A 95 -4.58 -20.99 15.35
N PHE A 96 -5.45 -20.06 14.93
CA PHE A 96 -5.07 -18.90 14.13
C PHE A 96 -4.60 -17.67 14.94
N MET A 97 -4.32 -17.82 16.24
CA MET A 97 -3.81 -16.74 17.09
C MET A 97 -2.55 -16.09 16.47
N ILE A 98 -1.55 -16.90 16.11
CA ILE A 98 -0.27 -16.39 15.57
C ILE A 98 -0.45 -15.83 14.15
N ALA A 99 -1.38 -16.36 13.37
CA ALA A 99 -1.72 -15.77 12.07
C ALA A 99 -2.25 -14.33 12.22
N GLN A 100 -3.12 -14.09 13.21
CA GLN A 100 -3.60 -12.74 13.53
C GLN A 100 -2.46 -11.83 14.02
N TYR A 101 -1.56 -12.33 14.87
CA TYR A 101 -0.37 -11.57 15.29
C TYR A 101 0.51 -11.18 14.10
N THR A 102 0.68 -12.08 13.13
CA THR A 102 1.44 -11.80 11.90
C THR A 102 0.77 -10.70 11.09
N ALA A 103 -0.54 -10.76 10.90
CA ALA A 103 -1.29 -9.72 10.20
C ALA A 103 -1.17 -8.36 10.92
N ALA A 104 -1.29 -8.33 12.23
CA ALA A 104 -1.14 -7.12 13.04
C ALA A 104 0.26 -6.51 12.93
N ALA A 105 1.31 -7.35 12.95
CA ALA A 105 2.69 -6.90 12.77
C ALA A 105 2.92 -6.26 11.41
N LEU A 106 2.43 -6.88 10.32
CA LEU A 106 2.55 -6.36 8.95
C LEU A 106 1.78 -5.04 8.78
N VAL A 107 0.61 -4.91 9.37
CA VAL A 107 -0.16 -3.65 9.36
C VAL A 107 0.55 -2.55 10.14
N SER A 108 1.16 -2.89 11.27
CA SER A 108 1.96 -1.95 12.05
C SER A 108 3.20 -1.47 11.27
N GLU A 109 3.86 -2.37 10.53
CA GLU A 109 4.97 -2.02 9.65
C GLU A 109 4.50 -1.12 8.51
N ASN A 110 3.36 -1.44 7.87
CA ASN A 110 2.78 -0.60 6.82
C ASN A 110 2.53 0.84 7.27
N LYS A 111 2.12 1.06 8.52
CA LYS A 111 1.97 2.41 9.09
C LYS A 111 3.28 3.21 9.02
N VAL A 112 4.42 2.58 9.32
CA VAL A 112 5.73 3.23 9.25
C VAL A 112 6.13 3.47 7.79
N LEU A 113 5.94 2.48 6.93
CA LEU A 113 6.28 2.57 5.50
C LEU A 113 5.39 3.57 4.73
N ALA A 114 4.17 3.81 5.20
CA ALA A 114 3.25 4.78 4.58
C ALA A 114 3.56 6.24 4.94
N HIS A 115 4.64 6.50 5.72
CA HIS A 115 5.10 7.86 5.91
C HIS A 115 5.62 8.41 4.57
N PRO A 116 5.06 9.53 4.04
CA PRO A 116 5.37 9.97 2.70
C PRO A 116 6.85 10.36 2.53
N ALA A 117 7.50 9.81 1.52
CA ALA A 117 8.86 10.19 1.14
C ALA A 117 8.88 11.50 0.35
N SER A 118 7.80 11.81 -0.37
CA SER A 118 7.68 12.99 -1.23
C SER A 118 7.63 14.32 -0.47
N VAL A 119 7.50 14.29 0.85
CA VAL A 119 7.56 15.50 1.71
C VAL A 119 8.99 15.91 2.07
N ASP A 120 9.99 15.12 1.67
CA ASP A 120 11.41 15.38 1.94
C ASP A 120 12.14 15.80 0.67
N SER A 121 13.22 16.56 0.85
CA SER A 121 14.14 16.94 -0.20
C SER A 121 15.51 17.23 0.37
N ILE A 122 16.56 16.71 -0.28
CA ILE A 122 17.96 16.91 0.11
C ILE A 122 18.73 17.40 -1.11
N PRO A 123 19.27 18.63 -1.14
CA PRO A 123 20.07 19.13 -2.24
C PRO A 123 21.28 18.25 -2.51
N THR A 124 21.57 18.03 -3.80
CA THR A 124 22.71 17.22 -4.27
C THR A 124 23.53 17.97 -5.32
N SER A 125 24.65 17.39 -5.79
CA SER A 125 25.47 17.92 -6.87
C SER A 125 25.90 19.38 -6.66
N ALA A 126 26.36 19.72 -5.45
CA ALA A 126 26.70 21.08 -5.08
C ALA A 126 25.54 22.08 -5.29
N ASN A 127 24.35 21.65 -4.94
CA ASN A 127 23.10 22.43 -5.03
C ASN A 127 22.60 22.67 -6.48
N LYS A 128 23.07 21.89 -7.45
CA LYS A 128 22.49 21.92 -8.79
C LYS A 128 21.10 21.30 -8.81
N GLU A 129 20.92 20.21 -8.05
CA GLU A 129 19.63 19.63 -7.71
C GLU A 129 19.19 20.22 -6.36
N ASP A 130 18.55 21.36 -6.40
CA ASP A 130 18.11 22.12 -5.23
C ASP A 130 16.83 21.57 -4.59
N HIS A 131 16.01 20.89 -5.38
CA HIS A 131 14.81 20.17 -4.94
C HIS A 131 14.74 18.79 -5.60
N VAL A 132 14.87 17.74 -4.80
CA VAL A 132 14.90 16.33 -5.23
C VAL A 132 13.59 15.64 -4.85
N SER A 133 12.99 14.83 -5.77
CA SER A 133 11.67 14.20 -5.57
C SER A 133 11.77 12.98 -4.70
N MET A 134 12.46 12.40 -4.10
CA MET A 134 12.44 11.13 -3.34
C MET A 134 11.53 10.02 -3.93
N GLY A 135 11.24 10.07 -5.23
CA GLY A 135 10.31 9.14 -5.91
C GLY A 135 10.72 7.68 -5.87
N THR A 136 12.02 7.38 -5.90
CA THR A 136 12.53 6.01 -5.76
C THR A 136 12.25 5.44 -4.37
N ILE A 137 12.33 6.26 -3.32
CA ILE A 137 12.00 5.85 -1.95
C ILE A 137 10.50 5.58 -1.84
N ALA A 138 9.66 6.51 -2.32
CA ALA A 138 8.22 6.35 -2.36
C ALA A 138 7.80 5.05 -3.06
N ALA A 139 8.38 4.76 -4.23
CA ALA A 139 8.12 3.53 -4.99
C ALA A 139 8.54 2.26 -4.23
N ARG A 140 9.66 2.28 -3.54
CA ARG A 140 10.12 1.13 -2.74
C ARG A 140 9.22 0.88 -1.54
N GLN A 141 8.82 1.93 -0.82
CA GLN A 141 7.89 1.82 0.30
C GLN A 141 6.52 1.30 -0.16
N CYS A 142 5.97 1.86 -1.22
CA CYS A 142 4.71 1.40 -1.80
C CYS A 142 4.77 -0.08 -2.18
N ARG A 143 5.83 -0.54 -2.84
CA ARG A 143 6.02 -1.95 -3.18
C ARG A 143 6.03 -2.86 -1.95
N GLU A 144 6.69 -2.46 -0.87
CA GLU A 144 6.74 -3.28 0.34
C GLU A 144 5.38 -3.33 1.05
N ILE A 145 4.66 -2.21 1.10
CA ILE A 145 3.29 -2.15 1.61
C ILE A 145 2.37 -3.08 0.82
N ILE A 146 2.47 -3.12 -0.52
CA ILE A 146 1.70 -4.04 -1.37
C ILE A 146 1.99 -5.49 -0.97
N ARG A 147 3.26 -5.88 -0.84
CA ARG A 147 3.67 -7.23 -0.43
C ARG A 147 3.14 -7.62 0.95
N ASN A 148 3.18 -6.71 1.89
CA ASN A 148 2.64 -6.94 3.22
C ASN A 148 1.12 -7.08 3.19
N THR A 149 0.44 -6.25 2.41
CA THR A 149 -1.01 -6.29 2.23
C THR A 149 -1.46 -7.60 1.59
N GLU A 150 -0.76 -8.11 0.58
CA GLU A 150 -1.02 -9.43 -0.02
C GLU A 150 -0.98 -10.55 1.03
N LYS A 151 0.01 -10.52 1.94
CA LYS A 151 0.12 -11.50 3.03
C LYS A 151 -1.04 -11.37 4.02
N VAL A 152 -1.42 -10.14 4.39
CA VAL A 152 -2.55 -9.89 5.29
C VAL A 152 -3.86 -10.42 4.69
N ILE A 153 -4.10 -10.18 3.40
CA ILE A 153 -5.29 -10.69 2.69
C ILE A 153 -5.26 -12.21 2.60
N ALA A 154 -4.10 -12.82 2.35
CA ALA A 154 -3.96 -14.28 2.36
C ALA A 154 -4.30 -14.88 3.74
N ILE A 155 -3.86 -14.26 4.83
CA ILE A 155 -4.22 -14.66 6.20
C ILE A 155 -5.73 -14.49 6.44
N GLU A 156 -6.33 -13.41 5.96
CA GLU A 156 -7.78 -13.21 6.04
C GLU A 156 -8.56 -14.33 5.36
N LEU A 157 -8.16 -14.69 4.14
CA LEU A 157 -8.80 -15.79 3.39
C LEU A 157 -8.68 -17.13 4.11
N LEU A 158 -7.52 -17.44 4.70
CA LEU A 158 -7.33 -18.64 5.50
C LEU A 158 -8.21 -18.64 6.75
N CYS A 159 -8.29 -17.53 7.48
CA CYS A 159 -9.16 -17.40 8.65
C CYS A 159 -10.64 -17.53 8.25
N ALA A 160 -11.04 -16.94 7.13
CA ALA A 160 -12.42 -17.02 6.64
C ALA A 160 -12.79 -18.45 6.24
N ALA A 161 -11.92 -19.17 5.55
CA ALA A 161 -12.14 -20.57 5.19
C ALA A 161 -12.31 -21.44 6.45
N GLN A 162 -11.42 -21.31 7.43
CA GLN A 162 -11.53 -22.05 8.70
C GLN A 162 -12.80 -21.67 9.49
N ALA A 163 -13.20 -20.41 9.45
CA ALA A 163 -14.42 -19.97 10.10
C ALA A 163 -15.67 -20.58 9.46
N LEU A 164 -15.70 -20.73 8.12
CA LEU A 164 -16.78 -21.40 7.41
C LEU A 164 -16.87 -22.88 7.76
N ASP A 165 -15.75 -23.58 7.86
CA ASP A 165 -15.74 -24.99 8.26
C ASP A 165 -16.28 -25.19 9.68
N LEU A 166 -15.99 -24.27 10.59
CA LEU A 166 -16.54 -24.32 11.94
C LEU A 166 -18.04 -23.95 11.97
N PHE A 167 -18.44 -22.99 11.18
CA PHE A 167 -19.84 -22.54 11.11
C PHE A 167 -20.77 -23.61 10.53
N THR A 168 -20.33 -24.37 9.53
CA THR A 168 -21.13 -25.46 8.94
C THR A 168 -21.25 -26.69 9.83
N ASN A 169 -20.48 -26.78 10.90
CA ASN A 169 -20.51 -27.88 11.89
C ASN A 169 -21.20 -27.50 13.22
N LEU A 170 -21.78 -26.30 13.31
CA LEU A 170 -22.63 -25.85 14.43
C LEU A 170 -24.10 -26.16 14.15
#